data_23b765f3c31a051bfa588cd24fa13a26
#
_entry.id   23b765f3c31a051bfa588cd24fa13a26
#
_cell.length_a   1.000
_cell.length_b   1.000
_cell.length_c   1.000
_cell.angle_alpha   90.00
_cell.angle_beta   90.00
_cell.angle_gamma   90.00
#
_symmetry.space_group_name_H-M   'P 1'
#
loop_
_entity.id
_entity.type
_entity.pdbx_description
1 polymer ?
#
loop_
_entity_poly.entity_id
_entity_poly.type
_entity_poly.pdbx_seq_one_letter_code
_entity_poly.pdbx_strand_id
1 'polypeptide(L)'
;KSSKLNKLMAMAALAPTGYTHFVVEHNFGHHKRVATPEDPASSRMGESFWKFLPRTVLGGIKSSVKIEKARLERKGKGFWSLENELLQGWAMSAGFFGATTLVCGPRAVPFLAAQAVYGASLLESVNYIEHYGLLRQKDKNGTYVRTQPEHSWNSNHIVTNLFLYQLQRHSDHHAHPQRSYQALRHFEKAPQLPGGYASM
;
A
#
# COMPACT_ATOMS: atom_id res chain seq x y z
N LYS A 1 -0.72 16.83 -6.71
CA LYS A 1 0.39 16.97 -5.72
C LYS A 1 -0.18 16.68 -4.34
N SER A 2 0.23 15.58 -3.70
CA SER A 2 -0.12 15.40 -2.29
C SER A 2 0.56 16.52 -1.48
N SER A 3 -0.21 17.22 -0.66
CA SER A 3 0.37 18.22 0.22
C SER A 3 1.27 17.56 1.26
N LYS A 4 2.25 18.30 1.81
CA LYS A 4 3.07 17.80 2.93
C LYS A 4 2.19 17.36 4.11
N LEU A 5 1.08 18.05 4.32
CA LEU A 5 0.09 17.72 5.35
C LEU A 5 -0.56 16.36 5.10
N ASN A 6 -1.02 16.10 3.88
CA ASN A 6 -1.65 14.81 3.54
C ASN A 6 -0.68 13.64 3.77
N LYS A 7 0.61 13.81 3.42
CA LYS A 7 1.63 12.80 3.68
C LYS A 7 1.84 12.58 5.17
N LEU A 8 1.95 13.66 5.94
CA LEU A 8 2.10 13.58 7.40
C LEU A 8 0.92 12.86 8.04
N MET A 9 -0.31 13.18 7.63
CA MET A 9 -1.51 12.52 8.10
C MET A 9 -1.54 11.03 7.74
N ALA A 10 -1.13 10.66 6.53
CA ALA A 10 -1.02 9.27 6.11
C ALA A 10 0.01 8.49 6.95
N MET A 11 1.17 9.07 7.20
CA MET A 11 2.19 8.49 8.10
C MET A 11 1.64 8.33 9.52
N ALA A 12 0.95 9.36 10.06
CA ALA A 12 0.37 9.31 11.38
C ALA A 12 -0.71 8.22 11.51
N ALA A 13 -1.55 8.04 10.48
CA ALA A 13 -2.55 6.98 10.44
C ALA A 13 -1.93 5.57 10.40
N LEU A 14 -0.77 5.40 9.74
CA LEU A 14 -0.07 4.13 9.64
C LEU A 14 0.92 3.88 10.80
N ALA A 15 1.27 4.90 11.58
CA ALA A 15 2.22 4.76 12.68
C ALA A 15 1.81 3.71 13.72
N PRO A 16 0.52 3.59 14.13
CA PRO A 16 0.08 2.56 15.07
C PRO A 16 0.24 1.11 14.60
N THR A 17 0.37 0.90 13.29
CA THR A 17 0.60 -0.42 12.69
C THR A 17 2.08 -0.70 12.39
N GLY A 18 2.98 0.27 12.63
CA GLY A 18 4.37 0.16 12.21
C GLY A 18 4.58 0.10 10.69
N TYR A 19 3.54 0.37 9.90
CA TYR A 19 3.51 0.13 8.44
C TYR A 19 3.72 1.42 7.62
N THR A 20 4.38 2.42 8.18
CA THR A 20 4.58 3.75 7.56
C THR A 20 5.37 3.72 6.25
N HIS A 21 6.22 2.70 6.03
CA HIS A 21 6.96 2.51 4.78
C HIS A 21 6.02 2.34 3.57
N PHE A 22 4.78 1.91 3.82
CA PHE A 22 3.74 1.78 2.80
C PHE A 22 3.48 3.10 2.05
N VAL A 23 3.62 4.25 2.70
CA VAL A 23 3.48 5.57 2.04
C VAL A 23 4.47 5.73 0.89
N VAL A 24 5.71 5.29 1.06
CA VAL A 24 6.75 5.34 0.02
C VAL A 24 6.53 4.25 -1.02
N GLU A 25 6.33 3.00 -0.55
CA GLU A 25 6.16 1.86 -1.44
C GLU A 25 4.93 2.01 -2.33
N HIS A 26 3.79 2.34 -1.77
CA HIS A 26 2.53 2.47 -2.52
C HIS A 26 2.63 3.54 -3.60
N ASN A 27 3.08 4.75 -3.26
CA ASN A 27 3.10 5.87 -4.19
C ASN A 27 4.20 5.79 -5.26
N PHE A 28 5.35 5.24 -4.94
CA PHE A 28 6.52 5.29 -5.83
C PHE A 28 6.99 3.92 -6.33
N GLY A 29 6.53 2.85 -5.70
CA GLY A 29 6.80 1.47 -6.07
C GLY A 29 5.61 0.80 -6.75
N HIS A 30 4.61 0.46 -5.96
CA HIS A 30 3.43 -0.28 -6.35
C HIS A 30 2.68 0.34 -7.54
N HIS A 31 2.32 1.62 -7.52
CA HIS A 31 1.65 2.29 -8.64
C HIS A 31 2.40 2.20 -9.97
N LYS A 32 3.72 2.04 -9.94
CA LYS A 32 4.52 1.86 -11.16
C LYS A 32 4.54 0.41 -11.63
N ARG A 33 4.49 -0.54 -10.69
CA ARG A 33 4.74 -1.95 -10.93
C ARG A 33 3.51 -2.84 -10.76
N VAL A 34 2.36 -2.27 -10.41
CA VAL A 34 1.12 -3.01 -10.20
C VAL A 34 0.89 -4.05 -11.30
N ALA A 35 0.45 -5.23 -10.94
CA ALA A 35 0.24 -6.38 -11.83
C ALA A 35 1.49 -6.78 -12.63
N THR A 36 2.68 -6.64 -12.03
CA THR A 36 3.93 -7.22 -12.58
C THR A 36 4.59 -8.14 -11.55
N PRO A 37 5.44 -9.09 -11.97
CA PRO A 37 6.17 -9.96 -11.05
C PRO A 37 7.12 -9.21 -10.08
N GLU A 38 7.53 -7.99 -10.45
CA GLU A 38 8.42 -7.14 -9.64
C GLU A 38 7.69 -6.40 -8.52
N ASP A 39 6.35 -6.38 -8.55
CA ASP A 39 5.55 -5.73 -7.52
C ASP A 39 5.33 -6.67 -6.33
N PRO A 40 5.81 -6.33 -5.13
CA PRO A 40 5.58 -7.16 -3.95
C PRO A 40 4.10 -7.20 -3.54
N ALA A 41 3.32 -6.14 -3.81
CA ALA A 41 1.92 -6.04 -3.41
C ALA A 41 0.93 -6.67 -4.42
N SER A 42 1.40 -7.13 -5.59
CA SER A 42 0.56 -7.89 -6.53
C SER A 42 0.61 -9.39 -6.19
N SER A 43 -0.53 -9.93 -5.79
CA SER A 43 -0.70 -11.36 -5.47
C SER A 43 -0.79 -12.20 -6.76
N ARG A 44 -0.19 -13.39 -6.72
CA ARG A 44 -0.04 -14.25 -7.89
C ARG A 44 -1.20 -15.24 -7.98
N MET A 45 -1.53 -15.67 -9.20
CA MET A 45 -2.51 -16.71 -9.40
C MET A 45 -2.08 -17.99 -8.63
N GLY A 46 -2.99 -18.55 -7.80
CA GLY A 46 -2.72 -19.73 -6.98
C GLY A 46 -1.88 -19.47 -5.71
N GLU A 47 -1.44 -18.24 -5.47
CA GLU A 47 -0.73 -17.87 -4.23
C GLU A 47 -1.72 -17.74 -3.08
N SER A 48 -1.50 -18.45 -1.97
CA SER A 48 -2.32 -18.26 -0.76
C SER A 48 -1.94 -16.98 -0.04
N PHE A 49 -2.89 -16.38 0.69
CA PHE A 49 -2.64 -15.20 1.51
C PHE A 49 -1.47 -15.39 2.49
N TRP A 50 -1.33 -16.56 3.07
CA TRP A 50 -0.26 -16.89 4.01
C TRP A 50 1.15 -16.95 3.39
N LYS A 51 1.25 -17.18 2.09
CA LYS A 51 2.51 -17.06 1.33
C LYS A 51 2.73 -15.63 0.85
N PHE A 52 1.65 -14.98 0.46
CA PHE A 52 1.68 -13.59 0.02
C PHE A 52 2.12 -12.64 1.13
N LEU A 53 1.54 -12.74 2.33
CA LEU A 53 1.75 -11.80 3.43
C LEU A 53 3.23 -11.58 3.79
N PRO A 54 4.04 -12.60 4.09
CA PRO A 54 5.46 -12.38 4.37
C PRO A 54 6.23 -11.86 3.13
N ARG A 55 5.86 -12.29 1.94
CA ARG A 55 6.49 -11.84 0.70
C ARG A 55 6.24 -10.35 0.44
N THR A 56 5.00 -9.90 0.59
CA THR A 56 4.63 -8.51 0.36
C THR A 56 5.24 -7.58 1.42
N VAL A 57 5.17 -7.94 2.69
CA VAL A 57 5.75 -7.16 3.80
C VAL A 57 7.26 -6.98 3.62
N LEU A 58 8.01 -8.08 3.46
CA LEU A 58 9.46 -8.01 3.29
C LEU A 58 9.85 -7.36 1.96
N GLY A 59 9.11 -7.63 0.91
CA GLY A 59 9.30 -7.04 -0.41
C GLY A 59 9.04 -5.54 -0.40
N GLY A 60 7.97 -5.10 0.24
CA GLY A 60 7.58 -3.70 0.39
C GLY A 60 8.62 -2.89 1.18
N ILE A 61 9.12 -3.43 2.30
CA ILE A 61 10.21 -2.79 3.06
C ILE A 61 11.47 -2.66 2.20
N LYS A 62 11.91 -3.74 1.54
CA LYS A 62 13.11 -3.70 0.68
C LYS A 62 12.96 -2.71 -0.46
N SER A 63 11.80 -2.69 -1.08
CA SER A 63 11.50 -1.79 -2.19
C SER A 63 11.44 -0.33 -1.74
N SER A 64 10.76 -0.03 -0.64
CA SER A 64 10.68 1.34 -0.09
C SER A 64 12.07 1.88 0.27
N VAL A 65 12.94 1.06 0.87
CA VAL A 65 14.33 1.44 1.17
C VAL A 65 15.11 1.75 -0.12
N LYS A 66 14.99 0.93 -1.15
CA LYS A 66 15.64 1.17 -2.45
C LYS A 66 15.15 2.46 -3.11
N ILE A 67 13.83 2.69 -3.10
CA ILE A 67 13.22 3.89 -3.66
C ILE A 67 13.71 5.14 -2.94
N GLU A 68 13.68 5.12 -1.61
CA GLU A 68 14.05 6.27 -0.80
C GLU A 68 15.54 6.58 -0.87
N LYS A 69 16.38 5.55 -0.86
CA LYS A 69 17.83 5.70 -1.07
C LYS A 69 18.12 6.38 -2.40
N ALA A 70 17.53 5.89 -3.50
CA ALA A 70 17.71 6.50 -4.82
C ALA A 70 17.17 7.94 -4.90
N ARG A 71 16.09 8.26 -4.14
CA ARG A 71 15.55 9.62 -4.04
C ARG A 71 16.53 10.57 -3.34
N LEU A 72 17.12 10.13 -2.24
CA LEU A 72 18.07 10.92 -1.46
C LEU A 72 19.39 11.11 -2.21
N GLU A 73 19.92 10.07 -2.85
CA GLU A 73 21.13 10.14 -3.67
C GLU A 73 21.01 11.19 -4.79
N ARG A 74 19.85 11.26 -5.47
CA ARG A 74 19.59 12.31 -6.48
C ARG A 74 19.59 13.72 -5.92
N LYS A 75 19.43 13.88 -4.60
CA LYS A 75 19.51 15.15 -3.89
C LYS A 75 20.89 15.39 -3.25
N GLY A 76 21.86 14.53 -3.49
CA GLY A 76 23.17 14.57 -2.85
C GLY A 76 23.14 14.28 -1.33
N LYS A 77 22.13 13.52 -0.85
CA LYS A 77 21.93 13.22 0.56
C LYS A 77 22.11 11.74 0.86
N GLY A 78 22.68 11.45 2.04
CA GLY A 78 22.79 10.09 2.54
C GLY A 78 21.47 9.57 3.15
N PHE A 79 21.40 8.24 3.35
CA PHE A 79 20.22 7.56 3.89
C PHE A 79 19.79 8.11 5.27
N TRP A 80 20.72 8.50 6.11
CA TRP A 80 20.47 9.03 7.48
C TRP A 80 20.05 10.51 7.51
N SER A 81 19.75 11.10 6.36
CA SER A 81 19.23 12.47 6.29
C SER A 81 17.87 12.59 6.99
N LEU A 82 17.64 13.73 7.65
CA LEU A 82 16.32 14.10 8.21
C LEU A 82 15.22 14.21 7.13
N GLU A 83 15.59 14.31 5.84
CA GLU A 83 14.64 14.26 4.74
C GLU A 83 14.21 12.84 4.34
N ASN A 84 14.75 11.82 5.00
CA ASN A 84 14.36 10.43 4.76
C ASN A 84 12.96 10.17 5.30
N GLU A 85 12.03 9.92 4.38
CA GLU A 85 10.62 9.70 4.69
C GLU A 85 10.37 8.39 5.43
N LEU A 86 11.21 7.38 5.22
CA LEU A 86 11.13 6.12 5.99
C LEU A 86 11.55 6.33 7.44
N LEU A 87 12.66 7.06 7.67
CA LEU A 87 13.13 7.36 9.02
C LEU A 87 12.10 8.21 9.78
N GLN A 88 11.49 9.19 9.11
CA GLN A 88 10.41 10.00 9.70
C GLN A 88 9.22 9.10 10.10
N GLY A 89 8.76 8.22 9.22
CA GLY A 89 7.65 7.32 9.49
C GLY A 89 7.97 6.31 10.60
N TRP A 90 9.17 5.71 10.58
CA TRP A 90 9.60 4.78 11.63
C TRP A 90 9.77 5.47 12.98
N ALA A 91 10.27 6.71 13.00
CA ALA A 91 10.33 7.51 14.23
C ALA A 91 8.94 7.82 14.79
N MET A 92 7.94 8.09 13.92
CA MET A 92 6.55 8.27 14.35
C MET A 92 5.99 6.99 14.98
N SER A 93 6.22 5.83 14.37
CA SER A 93 5.81 4.53 14.92
C SER A 93 6.49 4.25 16.26
N ALA A 94 7.81 4.45 16.34
CA ALA A 94 8.57 4.29 17.58
C ALA A 94 8.08 5.24 18.67
N GLY A 95 7.80 6.50 18.32
CA GLY A 95 7.23 7.48 19.24
C GLY A 95 5.85 7.06 19.76
N PHE A 96 4.96 6.58 18.86
CA PHE A 96 3.64 6.07 19.25
C PHE A 96 3.75 4.86 20.21
N PHE A 97 4.54 3.85 19.86
CA PHE A 97 4.72 2.66 20.69
C PHE A 97 5.39 2.99 22.03
N GLY A 98 6.42 3.84 21.99
CA GLY A 98 7.12 4.29 23.19
C GLY A 98 6.21 5.07 24.15
N ALA A 99 5.49 6.09 23.62
CA ALA A 99 4.57 6.88 24.42
C ALA A 99 3.44 6.03 25.02
N THR A 100 2.84 5.14 24.23
CA THR A 100 1.80 4.24 24.72
C THR A 100 2.33 3.31 25.81
N THR A 101 3.55 2.77 25.63
CA THR A 101 4.18 1.90 26.62
C THR A 101 4.52 2.66 27.92
N LEU A 102 4.98 3.90 27.82
CA LEU A 102 5.26 4.75 28.98
C LEU A 102 3.99 5.07 29.77
N VAL A 103 2.87 5.37 29.09
CA VAL A 103 1.61 5.72 29.74
C VAL A 103 0.88 4.49 30.30
N CYS A 104 0.80 3.41 29.52
CA CYS A 104 0.02 2.21 29.85
C CYS A 104 0.85 1.09 30.52
N GLY A 105 2.16 1.30 30.64
CA GLY A 105 3.10 0.30 31.19
C GLY A 105 3.48 -0.79 30.19
N PRO A 106 4.48 -1.63 30.51
CA PRO A 106 5.04 -2.64 29.61
C PRO A 106 4.02 -3.73 29.20
N ARG A 107 2.94 -3.89 29.94
CA ARG A 107 1.83 -4.81 29.59
C ARG A 107 1.11 -4.41 28.30
N ALA A 108 1.27 -3.17 27.83
CA ALA A 108 0.73 -2.72 26.54
C ALA A 108 1.50 -3.30 25.34
N VAL A 109 2.77 -3.72 25.52
CA VAL A 109 3.63 -4.16 24.41
C VAL A 109 3.05 -5.35 23.62
N PRO A 110 2.54 -6.44 24.24
CA PRO A 110 1.91 -7.53 23.49
C PRO A 110 0.68 -7.08 22.68
N PHE A 111 -0.12 -6.18 23.25
CA PHE A 111 -1.27 -5.62 22.55
C PHE A 111 -0.83 -4.78 21.34
N LEU A 112 0.15 -3.90 21.49
CA LEU A 112 0.69 -3.08 20.42
C LEU A 112 1.30 -3.93 19.30
N ALA A 113 2.00 -5.01 19.65
CA ALA A 113 2.53 -5.95 18.68
C ALA A 113 1.39 -6.66 17.90
N ALA A 114 0.37 -7.16 18.59
CA ALA A 114 -0.79 -7.79 17.97
C ALA A 114 -1.55 -6.81 17.07
N GLN A 115 -1.74 -5.56 17.52
CA GLN A 115 -2.35 -4.49 16.73
C GLN A 115 -1.56 -4.19 15.46
N ALA A 116 -0.24 -4.11 15.56
CA ALA A 116 0.63 -3.85 14.41
C ALA A 116 0.52 -4.97 13.37
N VAL A 117 0.63 -6.22 13.80
CA VAL A 117 0.50 -7.39 12.92
C VAL A 117 -0.89 -7.44 12.28
N TYR A 118 -1.94 -7.24 13.07
CA TYR A 118 -3.32 -7.26 12.59
C TYR A 118 -3.59 -6.14 11.56
N GLY A 119 -3.19 -4.90 11.88
CA GLY A 119 -3.40 -3.76 10.98
C GLY A 119 -2.63 -3.89 9.67
N ALA A 120 -1.37 -4.34 9.71
CA ALA A 120 -0.60 -4.64 8.50
C ALA A 120 -1.25 -5.77 7.69
N SER A 121 -1.73 -6.83 8.35
CA SER A 121 -2.40 -7.95 7.67
C SER A 121 -3.71 -7.54 7.02
N LEU A 122 -4.50 -6.66 7.65
CA LEU A 122 -5.72 -6.10 7.04
C LEU A 122 -5.40 -5.30 5.77
N LEU A 123 -4.39 -4.44 5.82
CA LEU A 123 -3.98 -3.66 4.65
C LEU A 123 -3.53 -4.59 3.51
N GLU A 124 -2.72 -5.60 3.83
CA GLU A 124 -2.23 -6.55 2.84
C GLU A 124 -3.32 -7.51 2.33
N SER A 125 -4.38 -7.78 3.11
CA SER A 125 -5.53 -8.55 2.62
C SER A 125 -6.29 -7.79 1.52
N VAL A 126 -6.37 -6.47 1.64
CA VAL A 126 -6.92 -5.61 0.59
C VAL A 126 -6.03 -5.66 -0.65
N ASN A 127 -4.72 -5.44 -0.52
CA ASN A 127 -3.77 -5.58 -1.64
C ASN A 127 -3.86 -6.96 -2.32
N TYR A 128 -4.02 -8.04 -1.52
CA TYR A 128 -4.17 -9.39 -2.04
C TYR A 128 -5.38 -9.53 -2.95
N ILE A 129 -6.55 -9.04 -2.49
CA ILE A 129 -7.81 -9.10 -3.24
C ILE A 129 -7.73 -8.23 -4.50
N GLU A 130 -7.20 -7.01 -4.38
CA GLU A 130 -7.17 -6.01 -5.44
C GLU A 130 -6.34 -6.42 -6.66
N HIS A 131 -5.37 -7.32 -6.49
CA HIS A 131 -4.42 -7.67 -7.55
C HIS A 131 -4.31 -9.16 -7.85
N TYR A 132 -5.16 -10.00 -7.23
CA TYR A 132 -5.05 -11.45 -7.32
C TYR A 132 -5.07 -11.96 -8.76
N GLY A 133 -3.96 -12.59 -9.15
CA GLY A 133 -3.82 -13.28 -10.42
C GLY A 133 -3.75 -12.40 -11.67
N LEU A 134 -3.76 -11.07 -11.51
CA LEU A 134 -3.68 -10.16 -12.65
C LEU A 134 -2.21 -9.96 -13.09
N LEU A 135 -1.99 -9.89 -14.40
CA LEU A 135 -0.66 -9.74 -14.98
C LEU A 135 -0.68 -8.75 -16.13
N ARG A 136 0.09 -7.69 -16.00
CA ARG A 136 0.31 -6.67 -17.02
C ARG A 136 1.22 -7.21 -18.12
N GLN A 137 0.82 -7.05 -19.35
CA GLN A 137 1.55 -7.55 -20.51
C GLN A 137 2.71 -6.63 -20.90
N LYS A 138 3.71 -7.19 -21.57
CA LYS A 138 4.78 -6.40 -22.18
C LYS A 138 4.45 -6.08 -23.63
N ASP A 139 4.85 -4.90 -24.06
CA ASP A 139 4.78 -4.47 -25.45
C ASP A 139 5.89 -5.13 -26.30
N LYS A 140 5.93 -4.77 -27.58
CA LYS A 140 6.94 -5.29 -28.55
C LYS A 140 8.40 -4.97 -28.16
N ASN A 141 8.60 -3.95 -27.32
CA ASN A 141 9.91 -3.51 -26.84
C ASN A 141 10.30 -4.17 -25.50
N GLY A 142 9.47 -5.09 -24.99
CA GLY A 142 9.70 -5.74 -23.70
C GLY A 142 9.37 -4.86 -22.48
N THR A 143 8.75 -3.69 -22.69
CA THR A 143 8.32 -2.78 -21.64
C THR A 143 6.89 -3.09 -21.24
N TYR A 144 6.57 -3.07 -19.94
CA TYR A 144 5.19 -3.25 -19.49
C TYR A 144 4.31 -2.12 -20.03
N VAL A 145 3.15 -2.49 -20.59
CA VAL A 145 2.16 -1.51 -21.01
C VAL A 145 1.74 -0.63 -19.84
N ARG A 146 1.27 0.59 -20.11
CA ARG A 146 0.78 1.47 -19.05
C ARG A 146 -0.33 0.79 -18.27
N THR A 147 -0.39 1.03 -16.95
CA THR A 147 -1.48 0.55 -16.09
C THR A 147 -2.83 1.00 -16.63
N GLN A 148 -3.75 0.07 -16.77
CA GLN A 148 -5.10 0.23 -17.27
C GLN A 148 -6.09 -0.33 -16.23
N PRO A 149 -7.41 -0.02 -16.34
CA PRO A 149 -8.40 -0.53 -15.39
C PRO A 149 -8.45 -2.05 -15.25
N GLU A 150 -8.09 -2.80 -16.29
CA GLU A 150 -8.05 -4.26 -16.29
C GLU A 150 -6.92 -4.89 -15.44
N HIS A 151 -6.03 -4.06 -14.89
CA HIS A 151 -4.92 -4.52 -14.05
C HIS A 151 -5.20 -4.46 -12.55
N SER A 152 -6.44 -4.18 -12.15
CA SER A 152 -6.88 -4.22 -10.76
C SER A 152 -8.35 -4.63 -10.66
N TRP A 153 -8.68 -5.44 -9.66
CA TRP A 153 -10.05 -5.82 -9.36
C TRP A 153 -10.86 -4.63 -8.89
N ASN A 154 -12.13 -4.61 -9.23
CA ASN A 154 -13.07 -3.54 -8.92
C ASN A 154 -14.33 -4.08 -8.25
N SER A 155 -14.97 -3.30 -7.40
CA SER A 155 -16.29 -3.60 -6.87
C SER A 155 -17.14 -2.34 -6.80
N ASN A 156 -18.41 -2.48 -7.18
CA ASN A 156 -19.42 -1.43 -7.06
C ASN A 156 -20.38 -1.64 -5.88
N HIS A 157 -20.04 -2.52 -4.95
CA HIS A 157 -20.88 -2.76 -3.78
C HIS A 157 -21.06 -1.47 -2.96
N ILE A 158 -22.29 -0.95 -2.89
CA ILE A 158 -22.61 0.40 -2.42
C ILE A 158 -22.16 0.60 -0.97
N VAL A 159 -22.55 -0.32 -0.07
CA VAL A 159 -22.28 -0.19 1.36
C VAL A 159 -20.78 -0.13 1.65
N THR A 160 -20.02 -1.09 1.12
CA THR A 160 -18.57 -1.13 1.36
C THR A 160 -17.83 0.00 0.65
N ASN A 161 -18.28 0.46 -0.52
CA ASN A 161 -17.72 1.66 -1.14
C ASN A 161 -17.93 2.91 -0.29
N LEU A 162 -19.09 3.06 0.34
CA LEU A 162 -19.36 4.18 1.22
C LEU A 162 -18.43 4.17 2.46
N PHE A 163 -18.30 3.02 3.13
CA PHE A 163 -17.43 2.88 4.30
C PHE A 163 -15.94 2.97 3.99
N LEU A 164 -15.52 2.51 2.80
CA LEU A 164 -14.12 2.50 2.37
C LEU A 164 -13.75 3.67 1.45
N TYR A 165 -14.53 4.74 1.44
CA TYR A 165 -14.23 5.95 0.66
C TYR A 165 -13.93 5.64 -0.82
N GLN A 166 -14.73 4.78 -1.46
CA GLN A 166 -14.57 4.35 -2.86
C GLN A 166 -13.27 3.55 -3.15
N LEU A 167 -12.59 3.05 -2.12
CA LEU A 167 -11.35 2.26 -2.29
C LEU A 167 -11.53 1.10 -3.28
N GLN A 168 -12.72 0.46 -3.28
CA GLN A 168 -13.02 -0.66 -4.17
C GLN A 168 -13.13 -0.30 -5.66
N ARG A 169 -13.13 1.00 -6.01
CA ARG A 169 -12.93 1.47 -7.39
C ARG A 169 -11.44 1.54 -7.73
N HIS A 170 -10.75 0.50 -7.36
CA HIS A 170 -9.30 0.38 -7.37
C HIS A 170 -8.71 0.41 -8.77
N SER A 171 -9.47 -0.11 -9.74
CA SER A 171 -9.11 -0.07 -11.15
C SER A 171 -8.90 1.36 -11.68
N ASP A 172 -9.76 2.31 -11.27
CA ASP A 172 -9.60 3.71 -11.65
C ASP A 172 -8.50 4.40 -10.84
N HIS A 173 -8.35 4.03 -9.57
CA HIS A 173 -7.28 4.54 -8.73
C HIS A 173 -5.91 4.28 -9.35
N HIS A 174 -5.65 3.08 -9.84
CA HIS A 174 -4.39 2.74 -10.50
C HIS A 174 -4.22 3.32 -11.89
N ALA A 175 -5.29 3.35 -12.69
CA ALA A 175 -5.23 3.94 -14.02
C ALA A 175 -5.06 5.47 -13.98
N HIS A 176 -5.59 6.13 -12.94
CA HIS A 176 -5.61 7.59 -12.76
C HIS A 176 -5.27 8.02 -11.32
N PRO A 177 -4.03 7.80 -10.84
CA PRO A 177 -3.66 7.98 -9.42
C PRO A 177 -3.75 9.43 -8.91
N GLN A 178 -3.95 10.40 -9.80
CA GLN A 178 -4.17 11.80 -9.42
C GLN A 178 -5.64 12.14 -9.16
N ARG A 179 -6.56 11.20 -9.44
CA ARG A 179 -7.99 11.42 -9.24
C ARG A 179 -8.33 11.29 -7.76
N SER A 180 -9.13 12.22 -7.24
CA SER A 180 -9.59 12.15 -5.86
C SER A 180 -10.57 10.97 -5.66
N TYR A 181 -10.62 10.41 -4.45
CA TYR A 181 -11.47 9.24 -4.16
C TYR A 181 -12.96 9.47 -4.47
N GLN A 182 -13.46 10.70 -4.29
CA GLN A 182 -14.85 11.05 -4.60
C GLN A 182 -15.17 10.99 -6.10
N ALA A 183 -14.15 11.11 -6.95
CA ALA A 183 -14.29 11.18 -8.41
C ALA A 183 -13.92 9.85 -9.10
N LEU A 184 -13.64 8.79 -8.34
CA LEU A 184 -13.31 7.48 -8.88
C LEU A 184 -14.49 6.88 -9.64
N ARG A 185 -14.21 6.34 -10.81
CA ARG A 185 -15.19 5.87 -11.79
C ARG A 185 -15.23 4.34 -11.85
N HIS A 186 -16.36 3.85 -12.28
CA HIS A 186 -16.50 2.46 -12.72
C HIS A 186 -16.03 2.30 -14.16
N PHE A 187 -15.34 1.19 -14.44
CA PHE A 187 -14.98 0.75 -15.79
C PHE A 187 -15.47 -0.68 -16.01
N GLU A 188 -16.28 -0.89 -17.02
CA GLU A 188 -16.80 -2.21 -17.39
C GLU A 188 -15.69 -3.20 -17.77
N LYS A 189 -14.59 -2.69 -18.33
CA LYS A 189 -13.40 -3.50 -18.69
C LYS A 189 -12.60 -3.98 -17.50
N ALA A 190 -12.76 -3.37 -16.31
CA ALA A 190 -12.08 -3.83 -15.12
C ALA A 190 -12.67 -5.17 -14.65
N PRO A 191 -11.87 -6.12 -14.18
CA PRO A 191 -12.38 -7.33 -13.57
C PRO A 191 -13.21 -6.96 -12.32
N GLN A 192 -14.38 -7.59 -12.16
CA GLN A 192 -15.33 -7.27 -11.11
C GLN A 192 -15.32 -8.37 -10.04
N LEU A 193 -15.18 -7.96 -8.78
CA LEU A 193 -15.35 -8.86 -7.64
C LEU A 193 -16.84 -9.21 -7.46
N PRO A 194 -17.16 -10.44 -7.04
CA PRO A 194 -18.54 -10.88 -6.82
C PRO A 194 -19.24 -10.17 -5.65
N GLY A 195 -18.46 -9.53 -4.77
CA GLY A 195 -18.96 -8.83 -3.58
C GLY A 195 -18.10 -7.65 -3.18
N GLY A 196 -18.37 -7.08 -2.00
CA GLY A 196 -17.50 -6.08 -1.39
C GLY A 196 -16.32 -6.74 -0.66
N TYR A 197 -15.26 -5.98 -0.37
CA TYR A 197 -14.03 -6.50 0.26
C TYR A 197 -14.27 -7.27 1.57
N ALA A 198 -15.27 -6.87 2.37
CA ALA A 198 -15.58 -7.57 3.62
C ALA A 198 -16.17 -8.98 3.43
N SER A 199 -16.56 -9.34 2.20
CA SER A 199 -17.15 -10.65 1.87
C SER A 199 -16.20 -11.52 1.03
N MET A 200 -15.02 -11.04 0.73
CA MET A 200 -13.97 -11.73 -0.01
C MET A 200 -12.94 -12.34 0.96
#